data_df2196defa2e725c049fe84b92e7825d
#
_entry.id   df2196defa2e725c049fe84b92e7825d
#
_cell.length_a   1.000
_cell.length_b   1.000
_cell.length_c   1.000
_cell.angle_alpha   90.00
_cell.angle_beta   90.00
_cell.angle_gamma   90.00
#
_symmetry.space_group_name_H-M   'P 1'
#
loop_
_entity.id
_entity.type
_entity.pdbx_description
1 polymer ?
#
loop_
_entity_poly.entity_id
_entity_poly.type
_entity_poly.pdbx_seq_one_letter_code
_entity_poly.pdbx_strand_id
1 'polypeptide(L)'
;MTNITNSSICTTRVSHPSAWRSSDFFSADQYAFDLGPRHYDAFDKALSGIQQQGLNLDDIEKKHFEVPEIVDDLATIFDQIQNGYGFVLVRGFPLDRYTEEELGLIYWGIGTHMGTGVSQSVLGDRLGHVMDFSADNPNARAYRNKQTLSMHTDLSEIVSLLSLSTANKGGLSQFSSLITIHNEIVEITPSI
;
A
#
# COMPACT_ATOMS: atom_id res chain seq x y z
N MET A 1 -13.61 -24.54 21.58
CA MET A 1 -13.63 -23.36 22.47
C MET A 1 -12.23 -22.78 22.45
N THR A 2 -11.99 -21.80 21.63
CA THR A 2 -10.71 -21.09 21.52
C THR A 2 -10.57 -20.20 22.74
N ASN A 3 -9.56 -20.43 23.57
CA ASN A 3 -9.18 -19.57 24.67
C ASN A 3 -8.85 -18.18 24.08
N ILE A 4 -9.74 -17.23 24.26
CA ILE A 4 -9.42 -15.81 24.10
C ILE A 4 -8.49 -15.50 25.27
N THR A 5 -7.18 -15.50 25.01
CA THR A 5 -6.21 -14.98 25.96
C THR A 5 -6.61 -13.54 26.24
N ASN A 6 -6.77 -13.22 27.51
CA ASN A 6 -7.07 -11.89 28.03
C ASN A 6 -5.94 -10.95 27.56
N SER A 7 -6.07 -10.36 26.38
CA SER A 7 -5.15 -9.32 25.93
C SER A 7 -5.43 -8.10 26.81
N SER A 8 -4.52 -7.81 27.72
CA SER A 8 -4.60 -6.59 28.53
C SER A 8 -4.57 -5.39 27.57
N ILE A 9 -5.53 -4.48 27.74
CA ILE A 9 -5.54 -3.20 27.01
C ILE A 9 -4.22 -2.49 27.30
N CYS A 10 -3.54 -2.02 26.24
CA CYS A 10 -2.35 -1.21 26.41
C CYS A 10 -2.77 0.17 26.95
N THR A 11 -2.38 0.47 28.18
CA THR A 11 -2.70 1.72 28.89
C THR A 11 -1.49 2.64 29.04
N THR A 12 -0.40 2.31 28.38
CA THR A 12 0.84 3.09 28.42
C THR A 12 1.17 3.68 27.05
N ARG A 13 1.87 4.81 27.09
CA ARG A 13 2.35 5.45 25.87
C ARG A 13 3.30 4.52 25.11
N VAL A 14 3.10 4.39 23.81
CA VAL A 14 3.95 3.62 22.90
C VAL A 14 4.97 4.55 22.27
N SER A 15 6.26 4.21 22.40
CA SER A 15 7.36 4.89 21.72
C SER A 15 7.76 4.07 20.47
N HIS A 16 7.44 4.59 19.29
CA HIS A 16 7.73 3.94 18.01
C HIS A 16 7.86 5.01 16.91
N PRO A 17 8.67 4.83 15.87
CA PRO A 17 8.76 5.79 14.75
C PRO A 17 7.41 6.09 14.10
N SER A 18 6.47 5.16 14.10
CA SER A 18 5.12 5.38 13.58
C SER A 18 4.23 6.26 14.49
N ALA A 19 4.69 6.69 15.67
CA ALA A 19 4.00 7.65 16.52
C ALA A 19 4.29 9.10 16.12
N TRP A 20 4.07 9.43 14.87
CA TRP A 20 4.35 10.74 14.27
C TRP A 20 3.13 11.66 14.24
N ARG A 21 3.41 12.95 14.11
CA ARG A 21 2.45 14.03 13.78
C ARG A 21 2.81 14.63 12.42
N SER A 22 1.87 15.26 11.76
CA SER A 22 2.14 15.95 10.48
C SER A 22 3.23 17.03 10.60
N SER A 23 3.38 17.64 11.78
CA SER A 23 4.44 18.62 12.08
C SER A 23 5.85 18.04 12.10
N ASP A 24 6.01 16.73 12.17
CA ASP A 24 7.31 16.06 12.19
C ASP A 24 7.92 15.94 10.79
N PHE A 25 7.10 16.18 9.77
CA PHE A 25 7.52 16.14 8.38
C PHE A 25 7.60 17.54 7.77
N PHE A 26 8.79 17.91 7.34
CA PHE A 26 9.07 19.19 6.64
C PHE A 26 9.06 19.03 5.13
N SER A 27 9.29 17.83 4.63
CA SER A 27 9.33 17.49 3.21
C SER A 27 8.88 16.04 3.01
N ALA A 28 8.29 15.76 1.86
CA ALA A 28 7.96 14.40 1.43
C ALA A 28 9.19 13.49 1.30
N ASP A 29 10.38 14.07 1.13
CA ASP A 29 11.63 13.31 1.02
C ASP A 29 11.96 12.51 2.29
N GLN A 30 11.40 12.88 3.43
CA GLN A 30 11.59 12.15 4.70
C GLN A 30 10.93 10.77 4.71
N TYR A 31 9.89 10.57 3.89
CA TYR A 31 9.15 9.31 3.79
C TYR A 31 9.02 8.80 2.34
N ALA A 32 9.77 9.40 1.42
CA ALA A 32 9.76 9.00 0.02
C ALA A 32 10.90 8.02 -0.29
N PHE A 33 10.64 7.16 -1.27
CA PHE A 33 11.61 6.31 -1.93
C PHE A 33 11.53 6.57 -3.43
N ASP A 34 12.64 6.97 -4.05
CA ASP A 34 12.68 7.31 -5.46
C ASP A 34 13.14 6.13 -6.31
N LEU A 35 12.30 5.72 -7.26
CA LEU A 35 12.68 4.76 -8.29
C LEU A 35 13.53 5.45 -9.36
N GLY A 36 14.45 4.70 -9.96
CA GLY A 36 15.33 5.18 -11.01
C GLY A 36 15.66 4.11 -12.05
N PRO A 37 16.57 4.37 -12.98
CA PRO A 37 16.83 3.50 -14.14
C PRO A 37 17.06 2.03 -13.81
N ARG A 38 17.81 1.70 -12.74
CA ARG A 38 18.04 0.30 -12.35
C ARG A 38 16.77 -0.45 -11.96
N HIS A 39 15.78 0.26 -11.39
CA HIS A 39 14.48 -0.31 -11.06
C HIS A 39 13.70 -0.61 -12.34
N TYR A 40 13.73 0.29 -13.31
CA TYR A 40 13.04 0.11 -14.59
C TYR A 40 13.62 -1.08 -15.36
N ASP A 41 14.95 -1.22 -15.38
CA ASP A 41 15.61 -2.36 -16.00
C ASP A 41 15.26 -3.69 -15.31
N ALA A 42 15.13 -3.69 -13.99
CA ALA A 42 14.69 -4.86 -13.24
C ALA A 42 13.22 -5.21 -13.54
N PHE A 43 12.34 -4.19 -13.65
CA PHE A 43 10.94 -4.39 -14.02
C PHE A 43 10.81 -4.95 -15.44
N ASP A 44 11.56 -4.44 -16.41
CA ASP A 44 11.56 -4.96 -17.78
C ASP A 44 11.94 -6.44 -17.83
N LYS A 45 12.98 -6.84 -17.10
CA LYS A 45 13.43 -8.24 -17.05
C LYS A 45 12.37 -9.14 -16.43
N ALA A 46 11.82 -8.73 -15.29
CA ALA A 46 10.81 -9.51 -14.58
C ALA A 46 9.52 -9.63 -15.42
N LEU A 47 9.06 -8.53 -16.01
CA LEU A 47 7.90 -8.52 -16.92
C LEU A 47 8.10 -9.45 -18.11
N SER A 48 9.27 -9.37 -18.76
CA SER A 48 9.60 -10.26 -19.86
C SER A 48 9.55 -11.74 -19.47
N GLY A 49 10.03 -12.07 -18.26
CA GLY A 49 9.96 -13.42 -17.71
C GLY A 49 8.52 -13.91 -17.49
N ILE A 50 7.64 -13.04 -16.98
CA ILE A 50 6.20 -13.32 -16.81
C ILE A 50 5.53 -13.56 -18.15
N GLN A 51 5.78 -12.68 -19.13
CA GLN A 51 5.19 -12.77 -20.48
C GLN A 51 5.65 -14.04 -21.23
N GLN A 52 6.94 -14.41 -21.13
CA GLN A 52 7.47 -15.62 -21.74
C GLN A 52 6.85 -16.91 -21.17
N GLN A 53 6.49 -16.89 -19.90
CA GLN A 53 5.81 -18.01 -19.23
C GLN A 53 4.29 -18.00 -19.44
N GLY A 54 3.73 -16.95 -20.05
CA GLY A 54 2.30 -16.80 -20.27
C GLY A 54 1.48 -16.73 -18.97
N LEU A 55 2.07 -16.17 -17.90
CA LEU A 55 1.42 -16.07 -16.60
C LEU A 55 0.42 -14.92 -16.58
N ASN A 56 -0.75 -15.18 -16.01
CA ASN A 56 -1.71 -14.14 -15.66
C ASN A 56 -1.41 -13.58 -14.27
N LEU A 57 -2.03 -12.48 -13.90
CA LEU A 57 -1.84 -11.82 -12.62
C LEU A 57 -1.97 -12.78 -11.42
N ASP A 58 -2.99 -13.65 -11.44
CA ASP A 58 -3.27 -14.60 -10.36
C ASP A 58 -2.23 -15.72 -10.21
N ASP A 59 -1.45 -15.97 -11.27
CA ASP A 59 -0.41 -17.01 -11.29
C ASP A 59 0.93 -16.47 -10.77
N ILE A 60 1.08 -15.14 -10.64
CA ILE A 60 2.34 -14.52 -10.26
C ILE A 60 2.57 -14.66 -8.77
N GLU A 61 3.64 -15.38 -8.44
CA GLU A 61 4.25 -15.49 -7.12
C GLU A 61 5.62 -14.81 -7.13
N LYS A 62 6.21 -14.59 -5.95
CA LYS A 62 7.54 -13.98 -5.79
C LYS A 62 8.62 -14.62 -6.67
N LYS A 63 8.60 -15.95 -6.85
CA LYS A 63 9.55 -16.68 -7.71
C LYS A 63 9.41 -16.36 -9.21
N HIS A 64 8.28 -15.77 -9.63
CA HIS A 64 8.04 -15.38 -11.01
C HIS A 64 8.42 -13.91 -11.28
N PHE A 65 8.57 -13.12 -10.21
CA PHE A 65 8.99 -11.72 -10.27
C PHE A 65 10.37 -11.56 -9.62
N GLU A 66 11.39 -12.11 -10.29
CA GLU A 66 12.77 -12.07 -9.82
C GLU A 66 13.42 -10.72 -10.14
N VAL A 67 13.77 -9.97 -9.11
CA VAL A 67 14.39 -8.63 -9.19
C VAL A 67 15.61 -8.52 -8.30
N PRO A 68 16.62 -9.38 -8.48
CA PRO A 68 17.79 -9.44 -7.58
C PRO A 68 18.52 -8.09 -7.47
N GLU A 69 18.50 -7.28 -8.54
CA GLU A 69 19.19 -5.99 -8.59
C GLU A 69 18.57 -4.93 -7.64
N ILE A 70 17.31 -5.12 -7.23
CA ILE A 70 16.57 -4.16 -6.39
C ILE A 70 15.91 -4.81 -5.17
N VAL A 71 16.24 -6.07 -4.85
CA VAL A 71 15.63 -6.78 -3.72
C VAL A 71 15.90 -6.09 -2.38
N ASP A 72 17.07 -5.50 -2.20
CA ASP A 72 17.44 -4.75 -1.00
C ASP A 72 16.63 -3.44 -0.88
N ASP A 73 16.28 -2.81 -2.01
CA ASP A 73 15.42 -1.63 -2.02
C ASP A 73 14.00 -1.98 -1.62
N LEU A 74 13.46 -3.09 -2.16
CA LEU A 74 12.15 -3.59 -1.76
C LEU A 74 12.12 -3.97 -0.26
N ALA A 75 13.20 -4.56 0.24
CA ALA A 75 13.34 -4.85 1.67
C ALA A 75 13.38 -3.56 2.50
N THR A 76 14.07 -2.52 2.02
CA THR A 76 14.12 -1.20 2.67
C THR A 76 12.74 -0.55 2.72
N ILE A 77 11.99 -0.57 1.61
CA ILE A 77 10.61 -0.08 1.57
C ILE A 77 9.74 -0.83 2.59
N PHE A 78 9.86 -2.15 2.62
CA PHE A 78 9.09 -3.00 3.54
C PHE A 78 9.44 -2.72 5.01
N ASP A 79 10.73 -2.55 5.32
CA ASP A 79 11.20 -2.20 6.67
C ASP A 79 10.65 -0.84 7.13
N GLN A 80 10.62 0.16 6.26
CA GLN A 80 10.00 1.46 6.56
C GLN A 80 8.51 1.36 6.88
N ILE A 81 7.80 0.46 6.22
CA ILE A 81 6.39 0.21 6.53
C ILE A 81 6.24 -0.50 7.87
N GLN A 82 7.07 -1.50 8.17
CA GLN A 82 6.94 -2.30 9.40
C GLN A 82 7.55 -1.64 10.64
N ASN A 83 8.72 -1.06 10.52
CA ASN A 83 9.54 -0.61 11.64
C ASN A 83 9.80 0.91 11.62
N GLY A 84 9.47 1.58 10.51
CA GLY A 84 9.60 3.03 10.34
C GLY A 84 8.31 3.78 10.63
N TYR A 85 7.97 4.70 9.76
CA TYR A 85 6.78 5.55 9.92
C TYR A 85 5.45 4.81 9.74
N GLY A 86 5.45 3.56 9.27
CA GLY A 86 4.25 2.80 8.93
C GLY A 86 3.69 3.10 7.54
N PHE A 87 4.38 3.91 6.76
CA PHE A 87 4.06 4.21 5.37
C PHE A 87 5.30 4.66 4.60
N VAL A 88 5.24 4.57 3.27
CA VAL A 88 6.26 5.07 2.36
C VAL A 88 5.60 5.61 1.09
N LEU A 89 6.13 6.70 0.55
CA LEU A 89 5.74 7.24 -0.75
C LEU A 89 6.78 6.80 -1.80
N VAL A 90 6.43 5.83 -2.63
CA VAL A 90 7.28 5.43 -3.76
C VAL A 90 7.02 6.36 -4.94
N ARG A 91 8.05 7.08 -5.40
CA ARG A 91 7.98 8.04 -6.51
C ARG A 91 8.70 7.53 -7.74
N GLY A 92 8.34 8.06 -8.90
CA GLY A 92 9.03 7.77 -10.15
C GLY A 92 8.63 6.43 -10.78
N PHE A 93 7.43 5.93 -10.52
CA PHE A 93 6.93 4.75 -11.22
C PHE A 93 6.80 5.08 -12.72
N PRO A 94 7.38 4.28 -13.64
CA PRO A 94 7.51 4.65 -15.06
C PRO A 94 6.23 4.37 -15.85
N LEU A 95 5.17 5.13 -15.59
CA LEU A 95 3.82 4.92 -16.13
C LEU A 95 3.80 4.94 -17.66
N ASP A 96 4.57 5.83 -18.28
CA ASP A 96 4.59 5.99 -19.75
C ASP A 96 5.35 4.87 -20.48
N ARG A 97 6.04 3.98 -19.73
CA ARG A 97 6.87 2.90 -20.29
C ARG A 97 6.06 1.63 -20.57
N TYR A 98 4.92 1.47 -19.93
CA TYR A 98 4.15 0.24 -19.89
C TYR A 98 2.67 0.48 -20.18
N THR A 99 1.99 -0.53 -20.68
CA THR A 99 0.53 -0.56 -20.74
C THR A 99 -0.06 -0.69 -19.34
N GLU A 100 -1.35 -0.39 -19.17
CA GLU A 100 -2.04 -0.55 -17.87
C GLU A 100 -1.99 -2.00 -17.37
N GLU A 101 -2.12 -2.97 -18.28
CA GLU A 101 -2.00 -4.40 -17.94
C GLU A 101 -0.60 -4.73 -17.42
N GLU A 102 0.44 -4.29 -18.12
CA GLU A 102 1.84 -4.49 -17.70
C GLU A 102 2.15 -3.81 -16.37
N LEU A 103 1.63 -2.60 -16.15
CA LEU A 103 1.71 -1.92 -14.86
C LEU A 103 1.06 -2.75 -13.75
N GLY A 104 -0.07 -3.38 -14.01
CA GLY A 104 -0.74 -4.29 -13.10
C GLY A 104 0.14 -5.48 -12.72
N LEU A 105 0.78 -6.13 -13.71
CA LEU A 105 1.67 -7.27 -13.49
C LEU A 105 2.92 -6.88 -12.67
N ILE A 106 3.55 -5.74 -12.99
CA ILE A 106 4.72 -5.21 -12.26
C ILE A 106 4.32 -4.86 -10.83
N TYR A 107 3.23 -4.13 -10.66
CA TYR A 107 2.74 -3.69 -9.36
C TYR A 107 2.40 -4.88 -8.45
N TRP A 108 1.71 -5.88 -9.01
CA TRP A 108 1.44 -7.13 -8.31
C TRP A 108 2.73 -7.87 -7.95
N GLY A 109 3.66 -7.98 -8.91
CA GLY A 109 4.96 -8.62 -8.70
C GLY A 109 5.74 -7.99 -7.55
N ILE A 110 5.79 -6.65 -7.46
CA ILE A 110 6.37 -5.93 -6.32
C ILE A 110 5.66 -6.33 -5.02
N GLY A 111 4.34 -6.40 -5.02
CA GLY A 111 3.53 -6.79 -3.87
C GLY A 111 3.88 -8.19 -3.34
N THR A 112 4.26 -9.13 -4.21
CA THR A 112 4.67 -10.50 -3.80
C THR A 112 5.95 -10.52 -2.97
N HIS A 113 6.77 -9.48 -3.00
CA HIS A 113 7.95 -9.33 -2.14
C HIS A 113 7.59 -8.81 -0.74
N MET A 114 6.41 -8.24 -0.57
CA MET A 114 5.94 -7.66 0.69
C MET A 114 4.98 -8.58 1.44
N GLY A 115 4.33 -9.51 0.74
CA GLY A 115 3.38 -10.42 1.37
C GLY A 115 2.55 -11.21 0.39
N THR A 116 1.46 -11.77 0.89
CA THR A 116 0.48 -12.51 0.07
C THR A 116 -0.71 -11.61 -0.21
N GLY A 117 -0.98 -11.39 -1.50
CA GLY A 117 -2.13 -10.59 -1.91
C GLY A 117 -3.45 -11.25 -1.53
N VAL A 118 -4.36 -10.46 -0.98
CA VAL A 118 -5.71 -10.90 -0.60
C VAL A 118 -6.75 -10.36 -1.58
N SER A 119 -7.89 -11.06 -1.65
CA SER A 119 -9.00 -10.63 -2.51
C SER A 119 -9.54 -9.27 -2.05
N GLN A 120 -9.72 -8.35 -3.00
CA GLN A 120 -10.26 -7.01 -2.80
C GLN A 120 -11.78 -6.95 -2.97
N SER A 121 -12.39 -8.00 -3.52
CA SER A 121 -13.83 -8.06 -3.76
C SER A 121 -14.40 -9.45 -3.51
N VAL A 122 -15.74 -9.52 -3.41
CA VAL A 122 -16.47 -10.80 -3.32
C VAL A 122 -16.36 -11.64 -4.60
N LEU A 123 -15.90 -11.06 -5.70
CA LEU A 123 -15.66 -11.74 -6.97
C LEU A 123 -14.25 -12.33 -7.07
N GLY A 124 -13.41 -12.08 -6.09
CA GLY A 124 -12.04 -12.60 -6.05
C GLY A 124 -10.99 -11.67 -6.67
N ASP A 125 -11.37 -10.46 -7.10
CA ASP A 125 -10.41 -9.52 -7.68
C ASP A 125 -9.26 -9.26 -6.71
N ARG A 126 -8.03 -9.38 -7.18
CA ARG A 126 -6.82 -9.14 -6.38
C ARG A 126 -6.26 -7.73 -6.55
N LEU A 127 -6.47 -7.12 -7.72
CA LEU A 127 -6.24 -5.69 -7.95
C LEU A 127 -7.60 -4.97 -8.07
N GLY A 128 -7.82 -3.99 -7.21
CA GLY A 128 -9.01 -3.13 -7.26
C GLY A 128 -8.72 -1.85 -8.04
N HIS A 129 -9.51 -1.57 -9.07
CA HIS A 129 -9.45 -0.29 -9.77
C HIS A 129 -10.27 0.75 -9.02
N VAL A 130 -9.60 1.80 -8.55
CA VAL A 130 -10.23 2.96 -7.91
C VAL A 130 -10.59 3.96 -8.99
N MET A 131 -11.83 3.91 -9.45
CA MET A 131 -12.36 4.74 -10.54
C MET A 131 -13.81 5.17 -10.20
N ASP A 132 -14.26 6.25 -10.82
CA ASP A 132 -15.66 6.66 -10.70
C ASP A 132 -16.56 5.88 -11.67
N PHE A 133 -17.30 4.93 -11.12
CA PHE A 133 -18.33 4.15 -11.82
C PHE A 133 -19.75 4.61 -11.49
N SER A 134 -19.92 5.79 -10.89
CA SER A 134 -21.24 6.27 -10.45
C SER A 134 -22.25 6.48 -11.60
N ALA A 135 -21.75 6.68 -12.83
CA ALA A 135 -22.59 6.78 -14.01
C ALA A 135 -23.24 5.43 -14.38
N ASP A 136 -22.51 4.33 -14.19
CA ASP A 136 -22.96 2.98 -14.59
C ASP A 136 -23.65 2.26 -13.42
N ASN A 137 -23.30 2.57 -12.18
CA ASN A 137 -23.87 1.98 -10.98
C ASN A 137 -23.99 3.01 -9.85
N PRO A 138 -25.16 3.61 -9.62
CA PRO A 138 -25.39 4.57 -8.54
C PRO A 138 -25.15 4.01 -7.13
N ASN A 139 -25.18 2.69 -6.97
CA ASN A 139 -24.91 1.97 -5.70
C ASN A 139 -23.48 1.44 -5.61
N ALA A 140 -22.58 1.89 -6.47
CA ALA A 140 -21.17 1.51 -6.40
C ALA A 140 -20.58 1.80 -5.02
N ARG A 141 -19.67 0.92 -4.54
CA ARG A 141 -18.95 1.14 -3.28
C ARG A 141 -18.25 2.50 -3.25
N ALA A 142 -18.01 3.04 -2.08
CA ALA A 142 -17.47 4.39 -1.90
C ALA A 142 -16.17 4.65 -2.68
N TYR A 143 -15.26 3.67 -2.79
CA TYR A 143 -14.02 3.78 -3.59
C TYR A 143 -14.28 3.74 -5.12
N ARG A 144 -15.50 3.44 -5.55
CA ARG A 144 -15.95 3.40 -6.95
C ARG A 144 -16.95 4.50 -7.28
N ASN A 145 -17.03 5.55 -6.46
CA ASN A 145 -17.89 6.71 -6.67
C ASN A 145 -17.19 8.00 -6.19
N LYS A 146 -17.89 9.14 -6.32
CA LYS A 146 -17.36 10.48 -5.96
C LYS A 146 -17.47 10.82 -4.47
N GLN A 147 -17.89 9.89 -3.62
CA GLN A 147 -18.07 10.17 -2.20
C GLN A 147 -16.72 10.22 -1.47
N THR A 148 -16.63 11.11 -0.50
CA THR A 148 -15.48 11.16 0.40
C THR A 148 -15.53 9.93 1.32
N LEU A 149 -14.46 9.15 1.34
CA LEU A 149 -14.26 8.09 2.31
C LEU A 149 -13.88 8.70 3.66
N SER A 150 -14.61 8.32 4.70
CA SER A 150 -14.22 8.65 6.08
C SER A 150 -12.91 7.97 6.45
N MET A 151 -12.20 8.50 7.45
CA MET A 151 -11.05 7.82 8.04
C MET A 151 -11.46 6.42 8.51
N HIS A 152 -10.71 5.41 8.13
CA HIS A 152 -10.94 4.00 8.43
C HIS A 152 -9.61 3.25 8.47
N THR A 153 -9.65 2.03 8.93
CA THR A 153 -8.57 1.06 8.78
C THR A 153 -9.03 -0.04 7.83
N ASP A 154 -8.12 -0.54 7.02
CA ASP A 154 -8.37 -1.71 6.21
C ASP A 154 -8.11 -3.00 7.00
N LEU A 155 -8.63 -4.12 6.52
CA LEU A 155 -8.47 -5.44 7.16
C LEU A 155 -7.13 -6.11 6.82
N SER A 156 -6.37 -5.52 5.89
CA SER A 156 -5.06 -6.03 5.46
C SER A 156 -3.95 -5.41 6.31
N GLU A 157 -2.86 -6.13 6.51
CA GLU A 157 -1.68 -5.64 7.23
C GLU A 157 -0.97 -4.53 6.46
N ILE A 158 -0.96 -4.61 5.13
CA ILE A 158 -0.39 -3.61 4.22
C ILE A 158 -1.40 -3.32 3.13
N VAL A 159 -1.59 -2.04 2.84
CA VAL A 159 -2.36 -1.56 1.69
C VAL A 159 -1.44 -0.72 0.83
N SER A 160 -1.49 -0.94 -0.47
CA SER A 160 -0.76 -0.13 -1.43
C SER A 160 -1.69 0.42 -2.50
N LEU A 161 -1.36 1.59 -3.03
CA LEU A 161 -2.08 2.26 -4.10
C LEU A 161 -1.09 2.70 -5.17
N LEU A 162 -1.34 2.34 -6.43
CA LEU A 162 -0.62 2.87 -7.58
C LEU A 162 -1.50 3.90 -8.28
N SER A 163 -1.05 5.15 -8.31
CA SER A 163 -1.76 6.22 -9.03
C SER A 163 -1.36 6.19 -10.50
N LEU A 164 -2.26 5.82 -11.40
CA LEU A 164 -2.06 5.84 -12.85
C LEU A 164 -2.34 7.24 -13.43
N SER A 165 -3.25 7.99 -12.81
CA SER A 165 -3.56 9.37 -13.16
C SER A 165 -4.07 10.11 -11.95
N THR A 166 -3.92 11.43 -11.95
CA THR A 166 -4.49 12.29 -10.90
C THR A 166 -5.92 12.67 -11.22
N ALA A 167 -6.77 12.73 -10.20
CA ALA A 167 -8.11 13.26 -10.36
C ALA A 167 -8.08 14.74 -10.73
N ASN A 168 -8.98 15.17 -11.61
CA ASN A 168 -9.12 16.58 -11.97
C ASN A 168 -9.50 17.48 -10.78
N LYS A 169 -10.25 16.90 -9.81
CA LYS A 169 -10.63 17.54 -8.56
C LYS A 169 -10.82 16.51 -7.45
N GLY A 170 -10.26 16.75 -6.28
CA GLY A 170 -10.30 15.81 -5.14
C GLY A 170 -9.24 14.73 -5.24
N GLY A 171 -9.53 13.53 -4.73
CA GLY A 171 -8.62 12.37 -4.76
C GLY A 171 -7.43 12.48 -3.81
N LEU A 172 -7.50 13.33 -2.80
CA LEU A 172 -6.45 13.45 -1.79
C LEU A 172 -6.54 12.28 -0.80
N SER A 173 -5.43 11.57 -0.62
CA SER A 173 -5.27 10.60 0.45
C SER A 173 -4.79 11.27 1.73
N GLN A 174 -5.44 10.95 2.84
CA GLN A 174 -5.07 11.45 4.16
C GLN A 174 -4.72 10.28 5.06
N PHE A 175 -3.64 10.41 5.81
CA PHE A 175 -3.16 9.40 6.74
C PHE A 175 -3.08 9.97 8.16
N SER A 176 -3.31 9.12 9.14
CA SER A 176 -3.05 9.45 10.54
C SER A 176 -2.40 8.27 11.24
N SER A 177 -1.50 8.56 12.18
CA SER A 177 -0.86 7.54 12.99
C SER A 177 -1.83 7.02 14.05
N LEU A 178 -2.16 5.72 14.02
CA LEU A 178 -2.96 5.08 15.06
C LEU A 178 -2.20 5.04 16.40
N ILE A 179 -0.87 4.93 16.38
CA ILE A 179 -0.05 4.97 17.59
C ILE A 179 -0.12 6.36 18.25
N THR A 180 -0.09 7.43 17.43
CA THR A 180 -0.29 8.78 17.95
C THR A 180 -1.68 8.95 18.55
N ILE A 181 -2.72 8.47 17.87
CA ILE A 181 -4.10 8.52 18.38
C ILE A 181 -4.18 7.75 19.73
N HIS A 182 -3.61 6.54 19.80
CA HIS A 182 -3.54 5.78 21.04
C HIS A 182 -2.85 6.59 22.15
N ASN A 183 -1.69 7.16 21.88
CA ASN A 183 -0.91 7.95 22.84
C ASN A 183 -1.68 9.15 23.35
N GLU A 184 -2.43 9.85 22.50
CA GLU A 184 -3.30 10.96 22.91
C GLU A 184 -4.44 10.49 23.82
N ILE A 185 -5.07 9.36 23.48
CA ILE A 185 -6.15 8.79 24.30
C ILE A 185 -5.63 8.43 25.69
N VAL A 186 -4.48 7.75 25.78
CA VAL A 186 -3.86 7.37 27.06
C VAL A 186 -3.50 8.60 27.89
N GLU A 187 -3.06 9.69 27.27
CA GLU A 187 -2.70 10.94 27.97
C GLU A 187 -3.94 11.66 28.51
N ILE A 188 -5.04 11.67 27.76
CA ILE A 188 -6.30 12.34 28.16
C ILE A 188 -7.09 11.48 29.15
N THR A 189 -6.97 10.16 29.07
CA THR A 189 -7.77 9.22 29.87
C THR A 189 -6.88 8.17 30.57
N PRO A 190 -6.03 8.58 31.51
CA PRO A 190 -5.05 7.68 32.15
C PRO A 190 -5.66 6.56 33.03
N SER A 191 -6.96 6.50 33.18
CA SER A 191 -7.70 5.55 34.01
C SER A 191 -8.56 4.53 33.25
N ILE A 192 -8.33 4.34 31.99
CA ILE A 192 -8.99 3.27 31.21
C ILE A 192 -8.24 1.94 31.35
#